data_2c4673c22f95b5572ecfeb71fe70be5b
#
_entry.id   2c4673c22f95b5572ecfeb71fe70be5b
#
_cell.length_a   1.000
_cell.length_b   1.000
_cell.length_c   1.000
_cell.angle_alpha   90.00
_cell.angle_beta   90.00
_cell.angle_gamma   90.00
#
_symmetry.space_group_name_H-M   'P 1'
#
loop_
_entity.id
_entity.type
_entity.pdbx_description
1 polymer ?
#
loop_
_entity_poly.entity_id
_entity_poly.type
_entity_poly.pdbx_seq_one_letter_code
_entity_poly.pdbx_strand_id
1 'polypeptide(L)'
;LDIDKIYGNIYLSNTVLHKNDDNYVMDSLSLSLKENIHNSKDVKLVCDFLDMDIIGIINFKHFENTFKNYVLNYYHVDKWARKGIRFKEQQQDFYVSLNLKETETLSRLLLPELTISNNTNLTATFTSNNYQLYSTIESDRITYNDMVFNNLYMKNKTTNKKTTLSVNLSELIFKENKDKNLITLGIDNVKLDFDAHNDSLLIDLSWNDDTKEDKNKGELSALFIPNGVDSGKLYLSSSDMIIN
;
A
#
# COMPACT_ATOMS: atom_id res chain seq x y z
N LEU A 1 -26.60 -10.59 -10.90
CA LEU A 1 -26.20 -9.18 -11.08
C LEU A 1 -24.78 -9.15 -11.62
N ASP A 2 -24.56 -8.45 -12.74
CA ASP A 2 -23.22 -8.28 -13.32
C ASP A 2 -22.67 -6.91 -12.90
N ILE A 3 -21.75 -6.92 -11.94
CA ILE A 3 -21.16 -5.70 -11.36
C ILE A 3 -20.47 -4.83 -12.42
N ASP A 4 -19.98 -5.45 -13.50
CA ASP A 4 -19.31 -4.73 -14.58
C ASP A 4 -20.25 -3.94 -15.49
N LYS A 5 -21.57 -4.17 -15.36
CA LYS A 5 -22.63 -3.50 -16.12
C LYS A 5 -23.50 -2.56 -15.29
N ILE A 6 -23.05 -2.24 -14.07
CA ILE A 6 -23.74 -1.28 -13.22
C ILE A 6 -23.24 0.11 -13.55
N TYR A 7 -24.15 0.99 -13.92
CA TYR A 7 -23.90 2.42 -14.16
C TYR A 7 -24.97 3.24 -13.45
N GLY A 8 -24.58 4.41 -13.00
CA GLY A 8 -25.51 5.33 -12.33
C GLY A 8 -24.86 6.06 -11.17
N ASN A 9 -25.70 6.69 -10.37
CA ASN A 9 -25.28 7.45 -9.21
C ASN A 9 -26.03 6.92 -7.98
N ILE A 10 -25.30 6.83 -6.88
CA ILE A 10 -25.83 6.52 -5.55
C ILE A 10 -25.50 7.70 -4.65
N TYR A 11 -26.50 8.21 -3.96
CA TYR A 11 -26.35 9.26 -2.96
C TYR A 11 -26.92 8.76 -1.64
N LEU A 12 -26.12 8.80 -0.60
CA LEU A 12 -26.55 8.55 0.77
C LEU A 12 -26.30 9.83 1.58
N SER A 13 -27.21 10.14 2.48
CA SER A 13 -27.07 11.28 3.40
C SER A 13 -27.52 10.88 4.80
N ASN A 14 -26.86 11.42 5.82
CA ASN A 14 -27.18 11.19 7.23
C ASN A 14 -27.33 9.69 7.54
N THR A 15 -26.39 8.89 7.05
CA THR A 15 -26.44 7.43 7.19
C THR A 15 -25.72 7.01 8.44
N VAL A 16 -26.31 6.11 9.20
CA VAL A 16 -25.69 5.51 10.39
C VAL A 16 -25.35 4.06 10.06
N LEU A 17 -24.09 3.73 10.15
CA LEU A 17 -23.59 2.37 10.05
C LEU A 17 -23.41 1.80 11.45
N HIS A 18 -24.03 0.66 11.70
CA HIS A 18 -23.89 -0.06 12.96
C HIS A 18 -22.90 -1.21 12.76
N LYS A 19 -21.86 -1.26 13.59
CA LYS A 19 -20.92 -2.38 13.64
C LYS A 19 -20.61 -2.70 15.09
N ASN A 20 -21.01 -3.88 15.54
CA ASN A 20 -20.97 -4.27 16.95
C ASN A 20 -21.77 -3.24 17.80
N ASP A 21 -21.14 -2.67 18.83
CA ASP A 21 -21.73 -1.66 19.70
C ASP A 21 -21.46 -0.21 19.23
N ASP A 22 -20.73 -0.05 18.12
CA ASP A 22 -20.36 1.26 17.59
C ASP A 22 -21.33 1.76 16.51
N ASN A 23 -21.59 3.06 16.55
CA ASN A 23 -22.35 3.79 15.54
C ASN A 23 -21.41 4.73 14.78
N TYR A 24 -21.39 4.60 13.46
CA TYR A 24 -20.62 5.45 12.56
C TYR A 24 -21.57 6.31 11.75
N VAL A 25 -21.51 7.61 11.97
CA VAL A 25 -22.32 8.58 11.23
C VAL A 25 -21.55 8.98 9.99
N MET A 26 -22.22 8.95 8.85
CA MET A 26 -21.72 9.43 7.57
C MET A 26 -22.69 10.49 7.06
N ASP A 27 -22.22 11.72 6.95
CA ASP A 27 -23.04 12.86 6.53
C ASP A 27 -23.42 12.74 5.06
N SER A 28 -22.46 12.33 4.23
CA SER A 28 -22.67 12.19 2.80
C SER A 28 -21.80 11.10 2.16
N LEU A 29 -22.39 10.41 1.18
CA LEU A 29 -21.68 9.57 0.22
C LEU A 29 -22.27 9.78 -1.17
N SER A 30 -21.43 10.06 -2.12
CA SER A 30 -21.75 10.11 -3.54
C SER A 30 -20.88 9.12 -4.29
N LEU A 31 -21.49 8.13 -4.91
CA LEU A 31 -20.83 7.19 -5.82
C LEU A 31 -21.39 7.38 -7.22
N SER A 32 -20.54 7.68 -8.17
CA SER A 32 -20.87 7.80 -9.59
C SER A 32 -20.10 6.78 -10.39
N LEU A 33 -20.79 5.98 -11.19
CA LEU A 33 -20.21 5.05 -12.15
C LEU A 33 -20.69 5.39 -13.53
N LYS A 34 -19.77 5.73 -14.43
CA LYS A 34 -20.06 6.05 -15.84
C LYS A 34 -19.23 5.14 -16.74
N GLU A 35 -19.81 4.79 -17.88
CA GLU A 35 -19.05 4.17 -18.96
C GLU A 35 -18.73 5.22 -20.00
N ASN A 36 -17.47 5.27 -20.40
CA ASN A 36 -16.99 6.10 -21.48
C ASN A 36 -16.79 5.26 -22.75
N ILE A 37 -16.28 5.88 -23.81
CA ILE A 37 -15.95 5.22 -25.06
C ILE A 37 -14.90 4.11 -24.80
N HIS A 38 -15.00 3.01 -25.55
CA HIS A 38 -14.05 1.87 -25.50
C HIS A 38 -14.05 1.09 -24.18
N ASN A 39 -15.19 0.94 -23.53
CA ASN A 39 -15.33 0.21 -22.25
C ASN A 39 -14.51 0.81 -21.09
N SER A 40 -14.06 2.03 -21.21
CA SER A 40 -13.43 2.77 -20.11
C SER A 40 -14.51 3.17 -19.11
N LYS A 41 -14.22 3.01 -17.84
CA LYS A 41 -15.08 3.42 -16.73
C LYS A 41 -14.52 4.66 -16.06
N ASP A 42 -15.42 5.47 -15.54
CA ASP A 42 -15.15 6.59 -14.66
C ASP A 42 -15.92 6.32 -13.37
N VAL A 43 -15.19 6.00 -12.31
CA VAL A 43 -15.75 5.71 -10.98
C VAL A 43 -15.30 6.80 -10.03
N LYS A 44 -16.25 7.54 -9.50
CA LYS A 44 -16.00 8.60 -8.54
C LYS A 44 -16.74 8.32 -7.25
N LEU A 45 -16.01 8.21 -6.16
CA LEU A 45 -16.53 8.10 -4.80
C LEU A 45 -16.09 9.33 -4.01
N VAL A 46 -17.05 10.03 -3.43
CA VAL A 46 -16.82 11.17 -2.53
C VAL A 46 -17.62 10.93 -1.27
N CYS A 47 -16.96 10.91 -0.13
CA CYS A 47 -17.62 10.82 1.17
C CYS A 47 -16.82 11.59 2.23
N ASP A 48 -17.28 11.57 3.47
CA ASP A 48 -16.63 12.28 4.57
C ASP A 48 -15.22 11.77 4.84
N PHE A 49 -14.96 10.49 4.56
CA PHE A 49 -13.70 9.82 4.91
C PHE A 49 -12.66 9.88 3.78
N LEU A 50 -13.11 9.88 2.51
CA LEU A 50 -12.20 9.83 1.38
C LEU A 50 -12.84 10.38 0.09
N ASP A 51 -11.97 10.80 -0.81
CA ASP A 51 -12.28 11.00 -2.23
C ASP A 51 -11.49 9.98 -3.04
N MET A 52 -12.15 9.32 -4.00
CA MET A 52 -11.52 8.34 -4.88
C MET A 52 -12.01 8.54 -6.31
N ASP A 53 -11.08 8.61 -7.23
CA ASP A 53 -11.33 8.60 -8.66
C ASP A 53 -10.62 7.41 -9.29
N ILE A 54 -11.33 6.63 -10.11
CA ILE A 54 -10.74 5.54 -10.91
C ILE A 54 -11.19 5.73 -12.35
N ILE A 55 -10.21 5.83 -13.26
CA ILE A 55 -10.46 6.06 -14.69
C ILE A 55 -9.71 5.02 -15.51
N GLY A 56 -10.40 4.33 -16.42
CA GLY A 56 -9.80 3.38 -17.33
C GLY A 56 -10.60 2.11 -17.55
N ILE A 57 -9.96 1.12 -18.14
CA ILE A 57 -10.55 -0.20 -18.37
C ILE A 57 -10.46 -1.02 -17.09
N ILE A 58 -11.59 -1.24 -16.43
CA ILE A 58 -11.67 -2.01 -15.20
C ILE A 58 -12.72 -3.10 -15.36
N ASN A 59 -12.32 -4.32 -15.05
CA ASN A 59 -13.21 -5.45 -14.91
C ASN A 59 -13.21 -5.91 -13.45
N PHE A 60 -14.20 -5.50 -12.69
CA PHE A 60 -14.30 -5.77 -11.25
C PHE A 60 -14.39 -7.27 -10.95
N LYS A 61 -15.08 -8.03 -11.80
CA LYS A 61 -15.25 -9.46 -11.64
C LYS A 61 -13.93 -10.25 -11.72
N HIS A 62 -12.98 -9.75 -12.51
CA HIS A 62 -11.69 -10.40 -12.73
C HIS A 62 -10.53 -9.67 -12.05
N PHE A 63 -10.79 -8.60 -11.30
CA PHE A 63 -9.75 -7.79 -10.65
C PHE A 63 -8.85 -8.63 -9.72
N GLU A 64 -9.45 -9.43 -8.86
CA GLU A 64 -8.71 -10.31 -7.94
C GLU A 64 -7.80 -11.29 -8.68
N ASN A 65 -8.29 -11.88 -9.78
CA ASN A 65 -7.51 -12.81 -10.60
C ASN A 65 -6.33 -12.12 -11.28
N THR A 66 -6.56 -10.93 -11.81
CA THR A 66 -5.50 -10.13 -12.44
C THR A 66 -4.43 -9.74 -11.43
N PHE A 67 -4.83 -9.36 -10.21
CA PHE A 67 -3.88 -9.07 -9.14
C PHE A 67 -3.08 -10.30 -8.72
N LYS A 68 -3.71 -11.48 -8.60
CA LYS A 68 -3.00 -12.75 -8.34
C LYS A 68 -1.97 -13.06 -9.43
N ASN A 69 -2.33 -12.89 -10.70
CA ASN A 69 -1.41 -13.10 -11.82
C ASN A 69 -0.26 -12.08 -11.80
N TYR A 70 -0.55 -10.81 -11.43
CA TYR A 70 0.48 -9.79 -11.22
C TYR A 70 1.49 -10.24 -10.16
N VAL A 71 1.03 -10.67 -8.98
CA VAL A 71 1.92 -11.16 -7.92
C VAL A 71 2.74 -12.36 -8.38
N LEU A 72 2.12 -13.34 -9.04
CA LEU A 72 2.80 -14.53 -9.56
C LEU A 72 3.85 -14.23 -10.64
N ASN A 73 3.73 -13.09 -11.33
CA ASN A 73 4.71 -12.69 -12.33
C ASN A 73 6.06 -12.26 -11.72
N TYR A 74 6.07 -11.86 -10.45
CA TYR A 74 7.27 -11.37 -9.73
C TYR A 74 7.68 -12.23 -8.55
N TYR A 75 6.72 -12.94 -7.95
CA TYR A 75 6.95 -13.71 -6.73
C TYR A 75 6.38 -15.12 -6.88
N HIS A 76 7.20 -16.10 -6.56
CA HIS A 76 6.76 -17.49 -6.50
C HIS A 76 5.95 -17.71 -5.22
N VAL A 77 4.63 -17.59 -5.31
CA VAL A 77 3.73 -17.87 -4.18
C VAL A 77 3.30 -19.31 -4.27
N ASP A 78 3.85 -20.17 -3.41
CA ASP A 78 3.67 -21.63 -3.43
C ASP A 78 2.23 -22.10 -3.54
N LYS A 79 1.33 -21.47 -2.78
CA LYS A 79 -0.09 -21.79 -2.79
C LYS A 79 -0.73 -21.64 -4.17
N TRP A 80 -0.22 -20.72 -4.98
CA TRP A 80 -0.73 -20.42 -6.33
C TRP A 80 0.13 -21.05 -7.43
N ALA A 81 1.45 -21.13 -7.22
CA ALA A 81 2.41 -21.61 -8.20
C ALA A 81 2.45 -23.13 -8.37
N ARG A 82 2.09 -23.92 -7.32
CA ARG A 82 2.14 -25.39 -7.33
C ARG A 82 1.39 -26.09 -8.49
N LYS A 83 0.57 -25.35 -9.22
CA LYS A 83 -0.28 -25.92 -10.29
C LYS A 83 -0.01 -25.34 -11.68
N GLY A 84 0.97 -24.45 -11.86
CA GLY A 84 1.13 -23.71 -13.12
C GLY A 84 -0.13 -22.93 -13.51
N ILE A 85 -0.97 -22.58 -12.53
CA ILE A 85 -2.28 -22.00 -12.75
C ILE A 85 -2.10 -20.52 -13.05
N ARG A 86 -2.47 -20.11 -14.25
CA ARG A 86 -2.84 -18.71 -14.50
C ARG A 86 -4.33 -18.56 -14.25
N PHE A 87 -4.70 -17.59 -13.46
CA PHE A 87 -6.11 -17.27 -13.22
C PHE A 87 -6.70 -16.61 -14.47
N LYS A 88 -7.97 -16.93 -14.76
CA LYS A 88 -8.67 -16.29 -15.87
C LYS A 88 -8.80 -14.79 -15.57
N GLU A 89 -8.21 -13.98 -16.39
CA GLU A 89 -8.23 -12.52 -16.27
C GLU A 89 -8.83 -11.86 -17.50
N GLN A 90 -9.14 -10.58 -17.37
CA GLN A 90 -9.47 -9.68 -18.47
C GLN A 90 -8.58 -8.45 -18.39
N GLN A 91 -8.49 -7.73 -19.48
CA GLN A 91 -7.71 -6.51 -19.56
C GLN A 91 -8.11 -5.54 -18.45
N GLN A 92 -7.09 -5.04 -17.78
CA GLN A 92 -7.16 -3.95 -16.81
C GLN A 92 -6.15 -2.90 -17.24
N ASP A 93 -6.59 -1.66 -17.35
CA ASP A 93 -5.74 -0.52 -17.69
C ASP A 93 -6.37 0.74 -17.10
N PHE A 94 -5.94 1.12 -15.91
CA PHE A 94 -6.60 2.17 -15.16
C PHE A 94 -5.64 3.01 -14.32
N TYR A 95 -6.08 4.21 -14.03
CA TYR A 95 -5.50 5.12 -13.04
C TYR A 95 -6.43 5.21 -11.83
N VAL A 96 -5.83 5.25 -10.65
CA VAL A 96 -6.52 5.48 -9.37
C VAL A 96 -5.90 6.68 -8.69
N SER A 97 -6.74 7.56 -8.15
CA SER A 97 -6.38 8.59 -7.18
C SER A 97 -7.26 8.45 -5.96
N LEU A 98 -6.66 8.44 -4.79
CA LEU A 98 -7.34 8.37 -3.51
C LEU A 98 -6.78 9.44 -2.58
N ASN A 99 -7.65 10.22 -1.96
CA ASN A 99 -7.31 11.15 -0.88
C ASN A 99 -8.12 10.80 0.36
N LEU A 100 -7.44 10.50 1.46
CA LEU A 100 -8.07 10.26 2.76
C LEU A 100 -8.27 11.60 3.46
N LYS A 101 -9.50 11.85 3.94
CA LYS A 101 -9.89 13.10 4.59
C LYS A 101 -10.01 12.94 6.11
N GLU A 102 -10.99 12.18 6.54
CA GLU A 102 -11.20 11.85 7.95
C GLU A 102 -10.95 10.37 8.14
N THR A 103 -9.87 10.00 8.83
CA THR A 103 -9.38 8.63 8.87
C THR A 103 -9.69 7.90 10.17
N GLU A 104 -10.00 8.63 11.25
CA GLU A 104 -10.25 8.00 12.55
C GLU A 104 -11.45 7.06 12.48
N THR A 105 -12.56 7.53 11.91
CA THR A 105 -13.77 6.73 11.74
C THR A 105 -13.53 5.53 10.82
N LEU A 106 -12.78 5.75 9.71
CA LEU A 106 -12.43 4.69 8.77
C LEU A 106 -11.53 3.62 9.42
N SER A 107 -10.54 4.04 10.19
CA SER A 107 -9.65 3.14 10.94
C SER A 107 -10.41 2.29 11.93
N ARG A 108 -11.22 2.92 12.78
CA ARG A 108 -12.07 2.20 13.74
C ARG A 108 -13.01 1.20 13.08
N LEU A 109 -13.53 1.55 11.89
CA LEU A 109 -14.44 0.68 11.14
C LEU A 109 -13.72 -0.52 10.52
N LEU A 110 -12.54 -0.35 9.95
CA LEU A 110 -11.84 -1.36 9.16
C LEU A 110 -10.73 -2.07 9.93
N LEU A 111 -9.83 -1.32 10.56
CA LEU A 111 -8.64 -1.83 11.23
C LEU A 111 -8.27 -0.89 12.39
N PRO A 112 -8.79 -1.14 13.62
CA PRO A 112 -8.61 -0.24 14.75
C PRO A 112 -7.15 0.01 15.16
N GLU A 113 -6.26 -0.93 14.87
CA GLU A 113 -4.83 -0.83 15.15
C GLU A 113 -4.08 0.11 14.19
N LEU A 114 -4.72 0.49 13.07
CA LEU A 114 -4.13 1.35 12.05
C LEU A 114 -4.75 2.75 12.15
N THR A 115 -3.93 3.76 12.38
CA THR A 115 -4.31 5.17 12.24
C THR A 115 -3.50 5.80 11.12
N ILE A 116 -4.16 6.52 10.24
CA ILE A 116 -3.55 7.19 9.09
C ILE A 116 -3.88 8.68 9.20
N SER A 117 -2.94 9.56 8.93
CA SER A 117 -3.19 11.01 8.94
C SER A 117 -4.16 11.42 7.83
N ASN A 118 -4.92 12.47 8.09
CA ASN A 118 -5.73 13.14 7.09
C ASN A 118 -4.84 13.65 5.94
N ASN A 119 -5.41 13.80 4.76
CA ASN A 119 -4.70 14.19 3.52
C ASN A 119 -3.64 13.17 3.06
N THR A 120 -3.73 11.94 3.50
CA THR A 120 -2.93 10.86 2.91
C THR A 120 -3.40 10.61 1.48
N ASN A 121 -2.45 10.69 0.55
CA ASN A 121 -2.70 10.56 -0.87
C ASN A 121 -2.12 9.26 -1.41
N LEU A 122 -2.90 8.58 -2.25
CA LEU A 122 -2.43 7.46 -3.04
C LEU A 122 -2.74 7.72 -4.51
N THR A 123 -1.77 7.50 -5.38
CA THR A 123 -2.00 7.41 -6.82
C THR A 123 -1.45 6.11 -7.36
N ALA A 124 -2.13 5.51 -8.34
CA ALA A 124 -1.64 4.31 -9.00
C ALA A 124 -2.08 4.25 -10.46
N THR A 125 -1.22 3.72 -11.30
CA THR A 125 -1.53 3.33 -12.68
C THR A 125 -1.20 1.85 -12.84
N PHE A 126 -2.14 1.07 -13.34
CA PHE A 126 -1.97 -0.36 -13.57
C PHE A 126 -2.33 -0.76 -14.98
N THR A 127 -1.49 -1.59 -15.60
CA THR A 127 -1.71 -2.18 -16.93
C THR A 127 -1.45 -3.68 -16.87
N SER A 128 -2.47 -4.50 -17.13
CA SER A 128 -2.39 -5.96 -17.03
C SER A 128 -1.64 -6.62 -18.18
N ASN A 129 -1.59 -6.00 -19.37
CA ASN A 129 -0.94 -6.59 -20.56
C ASN A 129 0.53 -6.96 -20.32
N ASN A 130 1.22 -6.23 -19.47
CA ASN A 130 2.62 -6.43 -19.11
C ASN A 130 2.85 -6.34 -17.60
N TYR A 131 1.78 -6.40 -16.81
CA TYR A 131 1.78 -6.33 -15.34
C TYR A 131 2.57 -5.14 -14.80
N GLN A 132 2.39 -3.97 -15.38
CA GLN A 132 3.02 -2.75 -14.90
C GLN A 132 2.16 -2.08 -13.85
N LEU A 133 2.78 -1.76 -12.72
CA LEU A 133 2.18 -0.97 -11.65
C LEU A 133 3.13 0.16 -11.28
N TYR A 134 2.63 1.38 -11.36
CA TYR A 134 3.29 2.56 -10.82
C TYR A 134 2.38 3.12 -9.74
N SER A 135 2.90 3.29 -8.53
CA SER A 135 2.12 3.90 -7.46
C SER A 135 2.97 4.75 -6.54
N THR A 136 2.32 5.76 -5.95
CA THR A 136 2.88 6.59 -4.89
C THR A 136 1.91 6.66 -3.73
N ILE A 137 2.44 6.70 -2.52
CA ILE A 137 1.69 7.00 -1.29
C ILE A 137 2.46 8.07 -0.54
N GLU A 138 1.75 9.10 -0.11
CA GLU A 138 2.25 10.18 0.72
C GLU A 138 1.37 10.32 1.95
N SER A 139 1.97 10.32 3.13
CA SER A 139 1.25 10.45 4.40
C SER A 139 2.13 11.14 5.44
N ASP A 140 1.58 12.12 6.15
CA ASP A 140 2.31 12.79 7.22
C ASP A 140 2.60 11.85 8.38
N ARG A 141 1.66 10.95 8.68
CA ARG A 141 1.81 10.00 9.79
C ARG A 141 0.93 8.76 9.59
N ILE A 142 1.52 7.60 9.79
CA ILE A 142 0.81 6.33 9.92
C ILE A 142 1.21 5.72 11.25
N THR A 143 0.24 5.24 12.02
CA THR A 143 0.49 4.48 13.25
C THR A 143 -0.12 3.09 13.10
N TYR A 144 0.66 2.06 13.37
CA TYR A 144 0.19 0.69 13.41
C TYR A 144 0.62 0.03 14.72
N ASN A 145 -0.34 -0.31 15.56
CA ASN A 145 -0.11 -0.63 16.97
C ASN A 145 0.67 0.50 17.67
N ASP A 146 1.87 0.20 18.17
CA ASP A 146 2.75 1.16 18.85
C ASP A 146 3.81 1.77 17.90
N MET A 147 3.89 1.31 16.65
CA MET A 147 4.84 1.83 15.66
C MET A 147 4.28 3.06 14.97
N VAL A 148 5.15 4.07 14.78
CA VAL A 148 4.81 5.30 14.08
C VAL A 148 5.75 5.53 12.91
N PHE A 149 5.18 5.84 11.77
CA PHE A 149 5.86 6.15 10.50
C PHE A 149 5.57 7.63 10.18
N ASN A 150 6.55 8.51 10.36
CA ASN A 150 6.40 9.93 10.11
C ASN A 150 6.91 10.32 8.72
N ASN A 151 6.14 11.19 8.03
CA ASN A 151 6.42 11.69 6.68
C ASN A 151 6.75 10.56 5.69
N LEU A 152 5.83 9.61 5.60
CA LEU A 152 5.95 8.49 4.68
C LEU A 152 5.83 8.96 3.23
N TYR A 153 6.83 8.64 2.43
CA TYR A 153 6.78 8.65 0.98
C TYR A 153 7.11 7.26 0.44
N MET A 154 6.15 6.62 -0.19
CA MET A 154 6.34 5.31 -0.80
C MET A 154 6.13 5.40 -2.31
N LYS A 155 7.02 4.79 -3.07
CA LYS A 155 6.95 4.70 -4.52
C LYS A 155 7.20 3.28 -4.99
N ASN A 156 6.26 2.75 -5.75
CA ASN A 156 6.42 1.48 -6.44
C ASN A 156 6.55 1.71 -7.96
N LYS A 157 7.45 0.98 -8.56
CA LYS A 157 7.62 0.92 -10.02
C LYS A 157 7.85 -0.51 -10.46
N THR A 158 6.93 -1.02 -11.24
CA THR A 158 7.00 -2.35 -11.81
C THR A 158 7.22 -2.28 -13.31
N THR A 159 8.12 -3.09 -13.83
CA THR A 159 8.37 -3.31 -15.26
C THR A 159 8.22 -4.80 -15.57
N ASN A 160 8.28 -5.21 -16.84
CA ASN A 160 8.13 -6.63 -17.23
C ASN A 160 9.08 -7.61 -16.53
N LYS A 161 10.19 -7.12 -15.98
CA LYS A 161 11.25 -7.96 -15.40
C LYS A 161 11.55 -7.68 -13.94
N LYS A 162 11.09 -6.56 -13.43
CA LYS A 162 11.54 -6.05 -12.13
C LYS A 162 10.45 -5.24 -11.46
N THR A 163 10.29 -5.45 -10.17
CA THR A 163 9.52 -4.58 -9.29
C THR A 163 10.45 -3.90 -8.29
N THR A 164 10.32 -2.60 -8.15
CA THR A 164 11.03 -1.82 -7.13
C THR A 164 10.01 -1.12 -6.25
N LEU A 165 10.22 -1.18 -4.95
CA LEU A 165 9.46 -0.41 -3.96
C LEU A 165 10.47 0.37 -3.13
N SER A 166 10.32 1.69 -3.09
CA SER A 166 11.11 2.58 -2.25
C SER A 166 10.21 3.22 -1.21
N VAL A 167 10.63 3.15 0.05
CA VAL A 167 9.96 3.76 1.19
C VAL A 167 10.92 4.72 1.86
N ASN A 168 10.52 5.96 2.03
CA ASN A 168 11.27 6.98 2.76
C ASN A 168 10.42 7.47 3.93
N LEU A 169 11.04 7.62 5.09
CA LEU A 169 10.43 8.14 6.30
C LEU A 169 11.36 9.19 6.90
N SER A 170 10.83 10.27 7.44
CA SER A 170 11.66 11.15 8.25
C SER A 170 12.02 10.52 9.59
N GLU A 171 11.12 9.68 10.11
CA GLU A 171 11.31 9.00 11.40
C GLU A 171 10.47 7.72 11.45
N LEU A 172 11.05 6.66 12.00
CA LEU A 172 10.37 5.42 12.37
C LEU A 172 10.50 5.23 13.88
N ILE A 173 9.38 5.27 14.59
CA ILE A 173 9.31 5.00 16.03
C ILE A 173 8.82 3.56 16.22
N PHE A 174 9.60 2.72 16.89
CA PHE A 174 9.26 1.32 17.14
C PHE A 174 8.24 1.15 18.26
N LYS A 175 8.27 2.08 19.24
CA LYS A 175 7.31 2.10 20.35
C LYS A 175 7.07 3.53 20.78
N GLU A 176 5.88 4.03 20.50
CA GLU A 176 5.47 5.33 21.01
C GLU A 176 5.19 5.24 22.51
N ASN A 177 5.96 6.00 23.29
CA ASN A 177 5.75 6.04 24.72
C ASN A 177 4.80 7.19 25.07
N LYS A 178 3.61 6.85 25.56
CA LYS A 178 2.61 7.85 25.98
C LYS A 178 3.01 8.58 27.26
N ASP A 179 3.96 8.02 28.01
CA ASP A 179 4.55 8.67 29.19
C ASP A 179 5.77 9.48 28.77
N LYS A 180 5.68 10.81 28.89
CA LYS A 180 6.72 11.78 28.49
C LYS A 180 8.07 11.58 29.20
N ASN A 181 8.13 10.76 30.25
CA ASN A 181 9.34 10.47 31.00
C ASN A 181 10.10 9.23 30.51
N LEU A 182 9.58 8.52 29.50
CA LEU A 182 10.22 7.33 28.97
C LEU A 182 10.81 7.61 27.58
N ILE A 183 11.96 7.00 27.31
CA ILE A 183 12.67 7.18 26.02
C ILE A 183 11.83 6.56 24.91
N THR A 184 11.54 7.34 23.87
CA THR A 184 10.97 6.84 22.62
C THR A 184 12.09 6.21 21.79
N LEU A 185 11.94 4.95 21.45
CA LEU A 185 12.90 4.25 20.60
C LEU A 185 12.53 4.44 19.13
N GLY A 186 13.37 5.09 18.37
CA GLY A 186 13.16 5.36 16.95
C GLY A 186 14.47 5.56 16.18
N ILE A 187 14.35 5.60 14.87
CA ILE A 187 15.44 5.92 13.93
C ILE A 187 14.95 6.99 12.93
N ASP A 188 15.83 7.90 12.56
CA ASP A 188 15.55 9.02 11.67
C ASP A 188 16.08 8.77 10.26
N ASN A 189 15.51 9.51 9.29
CA ASN A 189 15.90 9.47 7.87
C ASN A 189 16.01 8.04 7.33
N VAL A 190 14.93 7.28 7.50
CA VAL A 190 14.87 5.87 7.12
C VAL A 190 14.58 5.75 5.63
N LYS A 191 15.39 4.97 4.95
CA LYS A 191 15.16 4.57 3.57
C LYS A 191 15.17 3.05 3.48
N LEU A 192 14.10 2.51 2.86
CA LEU A 192 13.93 1.09 2.65
C LEU A 192 13.61 0.85 1.18
N ASP A 193 14.52 0.19 0.47
CA ASP A 193 14.36 -0.19 -0.92
C ASP A 193 14.18 -1.70 -1.05
N PHE A 194 13.17 -2.10 -1.81
CA PHE A 194 12.93 -3.47 -2.22
C PHE A 194 13.10 -3.59 -3.73
N ASP A 195 13.78 -4.64 -4.15
CA ASP A 195 14.03 -4.95 -5.54
C ASP A 195 13.77 -6.43 -5.79
N ALA A 196 12.67 -6.74 -6.47
CA ALA A 196 12.35 -8.11 -6.85
C ALA A 196 12.64 -8.32 -8.33
N HIS A 197 13.54 -9.25 -8.63
CA HIS A 197 14.02 -9.55 -9.97
C HIS A 197 14.45 -11.01 -10.07
N ASN A 198 13.99 -11.71 -11.10
CA ASN A 198 14.38 -13.12 -11.38
C ASN A 198 14.31 -14.03 -10.16
N ASP A 199 13.18 -14.05 -9.48
CA ASP A 199 12.93 -14.84 -8.26
C ASP A 199 13.86 -14.53 -7.09
N SER A 200 14.56 -13.39 -7.11
CA SER A 200 15.33 -12.88 -5.97
C SER A 200 14.70 -11.61 -5.42
N LEU A 201 14.88 -11.39 -4.13
CA LEU A 201 14.45 -10.18 -3.44
C LEU A 201 15.65 -9.56 -2.73
N LEU A 202 16.03 -8.37 -3.18
CA LEU A 202 17.01 -7.53 -2.48
C LEU A 202 16.24 -6.52 -1.63
N ILE A 203 16.68 -6.36 -0.40
CA ILE A 203 16.14 -5.40 0.57
C ILE A 203 17.32 -4.60 1.10
N ASP A 204 17.29 -3.29 0.91
CA ASP A 204 18.27 -2.36 1.44
C ASP A 204 17.59 -1.41 2.43
N LEU A 205 18.06 -1.41 3.66
CA LEU A 205 17.61 -0.53 4.73
C LEU A 205 18.77 0.38 5.13
N SER A 206 18.54 1.68 5.15
CA SER A 206 19.48 2.66 5.70
C SER A 206 18.77 3.66 6.59
N TRP A 207 19.47 4.16 7.59
CA TRP A 207 19.01 5.23 8.47
C TRP A 207 20.16 6.12 8.89
N ASN A 208 19.89 7.37 9.16
CA ASN A 208 20.91 8.35 9.53
C ASN A 208 20.32 9.46 10.40
N ASP A 209 20.73 9.48 11.65
CA ASP A 209 20.35 10.49 12.64
C ASP A 209 21.46 11.55 12.79
N ASP A 210 21.76 12.27 11.70
CA ASP A 210 22.85 13.25 11.68
C ASP A 210 22.59 14.52 12.50
N THR A 211 21.36 14.73 12.98
CA THR A 211 20.95 15.98 13.64
C THR A 211 21.09 15.92 15.16
N LYS A 212 21.31 14.75 15.74
CA LYS A 212 21.42 14.55 17.19
C LYS A 212 22.89 14.39 17.62
N GLU A 213 23.19 14.74 18.87
CA GLU A 213 24.53 14.53 19.47
C GLU A 213 24.90 13.04 19.50
N ASP A 214 23.91 12.18 19.74
CA ASP A 214 24.03 10.72 19.69
C ASP A 214 23.62 10.23 18.30
N LYS A 215 24.60 10.00 17.44
CA LYS A 215 24.36 9.61 16.05
C LYS A 215 24.02 8.12 15.93
N ASN A 216 22.78 7.83 15.54
CA ASN A 216 22.40 6.50 15.09
C ASN A 216 22.43 6.46 13.56
N LYS A 217 23.25 5.59 13.00
CA LYS A 217 23.28 5.38 11.55
C LYS A 217 23.60 3.92 11.23
N GLY A 218 23.16 3.46 10.10
CA GLY A 218 23.49 2.13 9.63
C GLY A 218 22.90 1.83 8.27
N GLU A 219 23.44 0.77 7.69
CA GLU A 219 22.95 0.18 6.45
C GLU A 219 22.89 -1.33 6.64
N LEU A 220 21.82 -1.93 6.18
CA LEU A 220 21.58 -3.36 6.17
C LEU A 220 21.08 -3.78 4.81
N SER A 221 21.74 -4.74 4.18
CA SER A 221 21.29 -5.34 2.94
C SER A 221 20.96 -6.80 3.15
N ALA A 222 19.83 -7.25 2.60
CA ALA A 222 19.40 -8.63 2.63
C ALA A 222 19.07 -9.09 1.22
N LEU A 223 19.71 -10.15 0.76
CA LEU A 223 19.40 -10.82 -0.50
C LEU A 223 18.77 -12.17 -0.19
N PHE A 224 17.51 -12.33 -0.57
CA PHE A 224 16.81 -13.59 -0.50
C PHE A 224 16.72 -14.21 -1.90
N ILE A 225 17.19 -15.46 -2.03
CA ILE A 225 17.13 -16.26 -3.27
C ILE A 225 16.30 -17.51 -2.94
N PRO A 226 15.07 -17.64 -3.46
CA PRO A 226 14.26 -18.84 -3.30
C PRO A 226 14.98 -20.07 -3.92
N ASN A 227 14.89 -21.19 -3.24
CA ASN A 227 15.39 -22.47 -3.73
C ASN A 227 14.30 -23.54 -3.58
N GLY A 228 13.28 -23.46 -4.42
CA GLY A 228 12.09 -24.31 -4.36
C GLY A 228 10.96 -23.68 -3.52
N VAL A 229 10.03 -24.51 -3.12
CA VAL A 229 8.72 -24.12 -2.61
C VAL A 229 8.75 -23.61 -1.16
N ASP A 230 9.56 -24.25 -0.32
CA ASP A 230 9.56 -24.03 1.14
C ASP A 230 10.96 -23.65 1.67
N SER A 231 11.89 -23.26 0.78
CA SER A 231 13.26 -22.96 1.18
C SER A 231 13.86 -21.85 0.32
N GLY A 232 14.89 -21.19 0.86
CA GLY A 232 15.67 -20.18 0.17
C GLY A 232 16.98 -19.91 0.89
N LYS A 233 17.85 -19.17 0.27
CA LYS A 233 19.10 -18.68 0.86
C LYS A 233 18.91 -17.21 1.18
N LEU A 234 19.24 -16.83 2.40
CA LEU A 234 19.30 -15.45 2.86
C LEU A 234 20.75 -15.06 3.07
N TYR A 235 21.19 -14.02 2.39
CA TYR A 235 22.50 -13.40 2.57
C TYR A 235 22.27 -12.04 3.22
N LEU A 236 22.97 -11.80 4.33
CA LEU A 236 22.92 -10.54 5.06
C LEU A 236 24.28 -9.88 5.00
N SER A 237 24.28 -8.59 4.77
CA SER A 237 25.45 -7.72 4.88
C SER A 237 25.07 -6.45 5.62
N SER A 238 25.99 -5.91 6.40
CA SER A 238 25.82 -4.64 7.10
C SER A 238 27.06 -3.80 6.91
N SER A 239 26.90 -2.49 6.83
CA SER A 239 27.99 -1.55 7.01
C SER A 239 28.20 -1.26 8.50
N ASP A 240 29.13 -0.37 8.82
CA ASP A 240 29.35 0.09 10.18
C ASP A 240 28.04 0.71 10.75
N MET A 241 27.48 0.03 11.75
CA MET A 241 26.31 0.51 12.47
C MET A 241 26.77 1.19 13.76
N ILE A 242 26.27 2.41 13.97
CA ILE A 242 26.43 3.15 15.23
C ILE A 242 25.05 3.22 15.85
N ILE A 243 24.91 2.64 17.03
CA ILE A 243 23.70 2.68 17.86
C ILE A 243 24.13 3.20 19.22
N ASN A 244 23.70 4.38 19.59
CA ASN A 244 23.98 5.03 20.87
C ASN A 244 22.78 5.02 21.78
#